data_c3418b7dc1434674de6317c1acf4b6d6
#
_entry.id   c3418b7dc1434674de6317c1acf4b6d6
#
_cell.length_a   1.000
_cell.length_b   1.000
_cell.length_c   1.000
_cell.angle_alpha   90.00
_cell.angle_beta   90.00
_cell.angle_gamma   90.00
#
_symmetry.space_group_name_H-M   'P 1'
#
loop_
_entity.id
_entity.type
_entity.pdbx_description
1 polymer ?
#
loop_
_entity_poly.entity_id
_entity_poly.type
_entity_poly.pdbx_seq_one_letter_code
_entity_poly.pdbx_strand_id
1 'polypeptide(L)'
;MSDAKISRIAVLGLGNVGELAATLLQGSGFSVTGVDIAPPNHAVPFAVASASAASKKELTKVLKDQQAVLSCLPYHLNEAVARLACELDLHYFDLTEDVATKEVIIELARRSGKLMAPQCGLAPGFVGIVGAHLAEQFSTIRSIKLRVGALPQHPTGLLAYSFN
;
A
#
# COMPACT_ATOMS: atom_id res chain seq x y z
N MET A 1 -1.44 19.63 -18.56
CA MET A 1 -1.18 19.62 -17.11
C MET A 1 0.17 18.94 -16.94
N SER A 2 1.16 19.58 -16.34
CA SER A 2 2.47 18.97 -16.07
C SER A 2 2.25 17.84 -15.07
N ASP A 3 2.48 16.60 -15.50
CA ASP A 3 2.56 15.44 -14.61
C ASP A 3 3.78 15.65 -13.68
N ALA A 4 3.53 16.30 -12.56
CA ALA A 4 4.57 16.45 -11.55
C ALA A 4 4.91 15.05 -11.02
N LYS A 5 6.11 14.58 -11.35
CA LYS A 5 6.62 13.28 -10.90
C LYS A 5 6.49 13.17 -9.38
N ILE A 6 5.86 12.09 -8.91
CA ILE A 6 5.81 11.78 -7.46
C ILE A 6 7.24 11.68 -6.95
N SER A 7 7.54 12.39 -5.87
CA SER A 7 8.86 12.39 -5.22
C SER A 7 8.78 12.25 -3.70
N ARG A 8 7.65 12.64 -3.07
CA ARG A 8 7.45 12.57 -1.62
C ARG A 8 6.32 11.62 -1.30
N ILE A 9 6.61 10.60 -0.51
CA ILE A 9 5.68 9.50 -0.18
C ILE A 9 5.64 9.31 1.33
N ALA A 10 4.43 9.28 1.91
CA ALA A 10 4.23 8.76 3.25
C ALA A 10 3.94 7.26 3.21
N VAL A 11 4.59 6.48 4.07
CA VAL A 11 4.28 5.07 4.29
C VAL A 11 3.68 4.91 5.68
N LEU A 12 2.42 4.50 5.76
CA LEU A 12 1.67 4.34 7.00
C LEU A 12 1.71 2.88 7.47
N GLY A 13 2.10 2.68 8.73
CA GLY A 13 2.31 1.36 9.32
C GLY A 13 3.73 0.85 9.02
N LEU A 14 4.61 0.90 10.02
CA LEU A 14 6.01 0.47 9.93
C LEU A 14 6.24 -0.93 10.53
N GLY A 15 5.29 -1.83 10.30
CA GLY A 15 5.53 -3.26 10.52
C GLY A 15 6.48 -3.83 9.45
N ASN A 16 6.65 -5.16 9.42
CA ASN A 16 7.58 -5.84 8.52
C ASN A 16 7.44 -5.43 7.04
N VAL A 17 6.21 -5.27 6.56
CA VAL A 17 5.94 -4.90 5.17
C VAL A 17 6.19 -3.42 4.93
N GLY A 18 5.65 -2.55 5.79
CA GLY A 18 5.74 -1.11 5.59
C GLY A 18 7.17 -0.59 5.73
N GLU A 19 7.95 -1.10 6.68
CA GLU A 19 9.36 -0.72 6.83
C GLU A 19 10.19 -1.14 5.61
N LEU A 20 9.96 -2.37 5.11
CA LEU A 20 10.62 -2.83 3.88
C LEU A 20 10.23 -1.96 2.68
N ALA A 21 8.93 -1.68 2.51
CA ALA A 21 8.45 -0.84 1.41
C ALA A 21 9.04 0.58 1.49
N ALA A 22 9.06 1.18 2.68
CA ALA A 22 9.68 2.49 2.90
C ALA A 22 11.17 2.50 2.56
N THR A 23 11.91 1.47 2.96
CA THR A 23 13.33 1.30 2.66
C THR A 23 13.57 1.19 1.15
N LEU A 24 12.79 0.37 0.45
CA LEU A 24 12.92 0.19 -1.00
C LEU A 24 12.55 1.48 -1.78
N LEU A 25 11.50 2.18 -1.39
CA LEU A 25 11.12 3.45 -1.98
C LEU A 25 12.20 4.52 -1.76
N GLN A 26 12.74 4.62 -0.55
CA GLN A 26 13.85 5.54 -0.26
C GLN A 26 15.08 5.21 -1.11
N GLY A 27 15.44 3.93 -1.21
CA GLY A 27 16.55 3.46 -2.08
C GLY A 27 16.31 3.70 -3.57
N SER A 28 15.06 3.81 -3.99
CA SER A 28 14.64 4.14 -5.36
C SER A 28 14.61 5.64 -5.66
N GLY A 29 15.03 6.48 -4.71
CA GLY A 29 15.17 7.93 -4.90
C GLY A 29 13.92 8.76 -4.53
N PHE A 30 12.91 8.16 -3.88
CA PHE A 30 11.81 8.92 -3.29
C PHE A 30 12.24 9.49 -1.92
N SER A 31 11.69 10.64 -1.56
CA SER A 31 11.75 11.16 -0.19
C SER A 31 10.63 10.52 0.63
N VAL A 32 10.98 9.61 1.53
CA VAL A 32 10.00 8.82 2.27
C VAL A 32 9.86 9.33 3.71
N THR A 33 8.61 9.43 4.16
CA THR A 33 8.26 9.62 5.58
C THR A 33 7.49 8.39 6.05
N GLY A 34 8.12 7.56 6.88
CA GLY A 34 7.44 6.46 7.55
C GLY A 34 6.61 6.98 8.73
N VAL A 35 5.40 6.48 8.90
CA VAL A 35 4.46 6.94 9.94
C VAL A 35 3.92 5.75 10.70
N ASP A 36 4.08 5.74 12.01
CA ASP A 36 3.52 4.73 12.90
C ASP A 36 3.20 5.33 14.28
N ILE A 37 2.33 4.68 15.04
CA ILE A 37 2.10 5.02 16.46
C ILE A 37 3.26 4.59 17.34
N ALA A 38 3.96 3.52 16.95
CA ALA A 38 5.15 2.97 17.60
C ALA A 38 6.30 2.92 16.58
N PRO A 39 7.03 4.02 16.37
CA PRO A 39 8.14 4.04 15.42
C PRO A 39 9.19 2.99 15.74
N PRO A 40 9.94 2.51 14.70
CA PRO A 40 11.05 1.58 14.91
C PRO A 40 12.05 2.09 15.96
N ASN A 41 12.54 1.20 16.80
CA ASN A 41 13.55 1.51 17.82
C ASN A 41 14.99 1.31 17.31
N HIS A 42 15.18 1.15 16.03
CA HIS A 42 16.46 1.01 15.34
C HIS A 42 16.59 2.04 14.21
N ALA A 43 17.79 2.20 13.67
CA ALA A 43 18.04 3.13 12.58
C ALA A 43 17.40 2.65 11.28
N VAL A 44 16.68 3.55 10.60
CA VAL A 44 16.07 3.34 9.28
C VAL A 44 16.54 4.42 8.30
N PRO A 45 16.59 4.15 6.99
CA PRO A 45 17.16 5.08 6.00
C PRO A 45 16.22 6.22 5.58
N PHE A 46 15.04 6.35 6.18
CA PHE A 46 14.02 7.34 5.84
C PHE A 46 13.59 8.14 7.07
N ALA A 47 12.91 9.26 6.85
CA ALA A 47 12.35 10.06 7.93
C ALA A 47 11.20 9.34 8.63
N VAL A 48 11.07 9.50 9.95
CA VAL A 48 10.02 8.86 10.75
C VAL A 48 9.20 9.92 11.49
N ALA A 49 7.89 9.74 11.47
CA ALA A 49 6.94 10.54 12.23
C ALA A 49 6.02 9.66 13.06
N SER A 50 5.69 10.09 14.29
CA SER A 50 4.70 9.40 15.10
C SER A 50 3.33 10.04 14.89
N ALA A 51 2.34 9.22 14.46
CA ALA A 51 0.95 9.64 14.33
C ALA A 51 0.03 8.43 14.33
N SER A 52 -1.17 8.59 14.90
CA SER A 52 -2.21 7.58 14.86
C SER A 52 -2.99 7.64 13.55
N ALA A 53 -3.09 6.52 12.84
CA ALA A 53 -3.93 6.38 11.65
C ALA A 53 -5.44 6.56 11.95
N ALA A 54 -5.87 6.37 13.19
CA ALA A 54 -7.23 6.64 13.63
C ALA A 54 -7.49 8.14 13.89
N SER A 55 -6.45 8.97 13.93
CA SER A 55 -6.56 10.41 14.19
C SER A 55 -6.41 11.22 12.90
N LYS A 56 -7.52 11.62 12.29
CA LYS A 56 -7.52 12.49 11.11
C LYS A 56 -6.64 13.73 11.30
N LYS A 57 -6.69 14.35 12.49
CA LYS A 57 -5.92 15.56 12.82
C LYS A 57 -4.41 15.31 12.79
N GLU A 58 -3.95 14.17 13.32
CA GLU A 58 -2.53 13.81 13.33
C GLU A 58 -2.05 13.47 11.93
N LEU A 59 -2.79 12.61 11.21
CA LEU A 59 -2.47 12.25 9.84
C LEU A 59 -2.41 13.46 8.91
N THR A 60 -3.36 14.39 9.00
CA THR A 60 -3.35 15.62 8.18
C THR A 60 -2.05 16.39 8.35
N LYS A 61 -1.51 16.49 9.57
CA LYS A 61 -0.25 17.20 9.81
C LYS A 61 0.95 16.57 9.11
N VAL A 62 0.98 15.24 9.03
CA VAL A 62 2.08 14.49 8.42
C VAL A 62 1.91 14.41 6.90
N LEU A 63 0.68 14.30 6.42
CA LEU A 63 0.37 14.07 5.01
C LEU A 63 0.33 15.34 4.15
N LYS A 64 0.10 16.53 4.74
CA LYS A 64 -0.10 17.81 4.02
C LYS A 64 1.02 18.16 3.03
N ASP A 65 2.26 17.73 3.29
CA ASP A 65 3.42 18.05 2.47
C ASP A 65 3.85 16.86 1.57
N GLN A 66 3.05 15.78 1.54
CA GLN A 66 3.29 14.60 0.72
C GLN A 66 2.59 14.71 -0.63
N GLN A 67 2.94 13.83 -1.56
CA GLN A 67 2.30 13.71 -2.88
C GLN A 67 1.57 12.37 -3.02
N ALA A 68 2.01 11.38 -2.27
CA ALA A 68 1.40 10.06 -2.24
C ALA A 68 1.42 9.48 -0.82
N VAL A 69 0.50 8.56 -0.58
CA VAL A 69 0.46 7.73 0.63
C VAL A 69 0.35 6.27 0.25
N LEU A 70 1.20 5.44 0.86
CA LEU A 70 1.12 3.99 0.84
C LEU A 70 0.66 3.51 2.22
N SER A 71 -0.51 2.88 2.28
CA SER A 71 -1.03 2.29 3.51
C SER A 71 -0.63 0.82 3.62
N CYS A 72 0.17 0.52 4.63
CA CYS A 72 0.51 -0.83 5.07
C CYS A 72 -0.18 -1.15 6.42
N LEU A 73 -1.29 -0.50 6.68
CA LEU A 73 -2.10 -0.62 7.89
C LEU A 73 -3.07 -1.81 7.78
N PRO A 74 -3.65 -2.25 8.92
CA PRO A 74 -4.81 -3.15 8.92
C PRO A 74 -5.94 -2.59 8.06
N TYR A 75 -6.61 -3.45 7.29
CA TYR A 75 -7.57 -3.06 6.24
C TYR A 75 -8.68 -2.12 6.72
N HIS A 76 -9.17 -2.28 7.96
CA HIS A 76 -10.26 -1.46 8.52
C HIS A 76 -9.90 0.02 8.71
N LEU A 77 -8.62 0.41 8.62
CA LEU A 77 -8.17 1.80 8.66
C LEU A 77 -8.04 2.41 7.26
N ASN A 78 -7.99 1.59 6.22
CA ASN A 78 -7.70 2.04 4.86
C ASN A 78 -8.77 2.97 4.28
N GLU A 79 -10.05 2.74 4.57
CA GLU A 79 -11.12 3.63 4.10
C GLU A 79 -10.91 5.07 4.60
N ALA A 80 -10.64 5.25 5.89
CA ALA A 80 -10.42 6.58 6.47
C ALA A 80 -9.20 7.28 5.88
N VAL A 81 -8.12 6.52 5.66
CA VAL A 81 -6.89 7.04 5.03
C VAL A 81 -7.13 7.41 3.56
N ALA A 82 -7.83 6.57 2.79
CA ALA A 82 -8.14 6.85 1.40
C ALA A 82 -9.02 8.11 1.23
N ARG A 83 -10.01 8.30 2.10
CA ARG A 83 -10.83 9.53 2.14
C ARG A 83 -9.98 10.75 2.44
N LEU A 84 -9.08 10.67 3.42
CA LEU A 84 -8.18 11.76 3.75
C LEU A 84 -7.19 12.06 2.61
N ALA A 85 -6.65 11.03 1.96
CA ALA A 85 -5.78 11.20 0.79
C ALA A 85 -6.51 11.95 -0.35
N CYS A 86 -7.77 11.58 -0.62
CA CYS A 86 -8.61 12.27 -1.59
C CYS A 86 -8.87 13.75 -1.20
N GLU A 87 -9.15 14.04 0.07
CA GLU A 87 -9.35 15.41 0.58
C GLU A 87 -8.08 16.27 0.47
N LEU A 88 -6.91 15.66 0.64
CA LEU A 88 -5.60 16.33 0.58
C LEU A 88 -4.98 16.34 -0.83
N ASP A 89 -5.69 15.86 -1.84
CA ASP A 89 -5.24 15.75 -3.24
C ASP A 89 -3.94 14.93 -3.37
N LEU A 90 -3.88 13.77 -2.70
CA LEU A 90 -2.77 12.83 -2.71
C LEU A 90 -3.07 11.59 -3.55
N HIS A 91 -2.04 11.02 -4.17
CA HIS A 91 -2.11 9.65 -4.68
C HIS A 91 -2.21 8.67 -3.51
N TYR A 92 -2.99 7.61 -3.68
CA TYR A 92 -3.23 6.60 -2.65
C TYR A 92 -2.93 5.20 -3.14
N PHE A 93 -2.27 4.42 -2.30
CA PHE A 93 -1.95 3.02 -2.53
C PHE A 93 -2.19 2.23 -1.25
N ASP A 94 -2.70 1.01 -1.34
CA ASP A 94 -2.77 0.07 -0.23
C ASP A 94 -2.58 -1.40 -0.66
N LEU A 95 -2.54 -2.28 0.31
CA LEU A 95 -2.33 -3.72 0.13
C LEU A 95 -3.61 -4.53 0.36
N THR A 96 -4.77 -3.87 0.54
CA THR A 96 -6.01 -4.54 1.00
C THR A 96 -6.57 -5.50 -0.03
N GLU A 97 -7.12 -6.60 0.47
CA GLU A 97 -7.94 -7.55 -0.29
C GLU A 97 -9.45 -7.37 0.02
N ASP A 98 -9.79 -6.55 1.03
CA ASP A 98 -11.16 -6.33 1.45
C ASP A 98 -12.02 -5.70 0.35
N VAL A 99 -13.12 -6.38 0.03
CA VAL A 99 -13.99 -5.99 -1.09
C VAL A 99 -14.70 -4.67 -0.82
N ALA A 100 -15.20 -4.46 0.40
CA ALA A 100 -15.92 -3.24 0.75
C ALA A 100 -15.00 -2.02 0.71
N THR A 101 -13.81 -2.12 1.29
CA THR A 101 -12.78 -1.07 1.25
C THR A 101 -12.40 -0.73 -0.20
N LYS A 102 -12.16 -1.76 -1.04
CA LYS A 102 -11.84 -1.57 -2.46
C LYS A 102 -12.94 -0.79 -3.19
N GLU A 103 -14.20 -1.10 -2.98
CA GLU A 103 -15.31 -0.39 -3.64
C GLU A 103 -15.38 1.08 -3.25
N VAL A 104 -15.16 1.40 -1.98
CA VAL A 104 -15.07 2.79 -1.52
C VAL A 104 -13.92 3.52 -2.22
N ILE A 105 -12.74 2.88 -2.34
CA ILE A 105 -11.58 3.49 -3.00
C ILE A 105 -11.85 3.73 -4.49
N ILE A 106 -12.52 2.81 -5.18
CA ILE A 106 -12.93 2.98 -6.58
C ILE A 106 -13.88 4.18 -6.74
N GLU A 107 -14.83 4.35 -5.83
CA GLU A 107 -15.72 5.52 -5.84
C GLU A 107 -14.97 6.83 -5.58
N LEU A 108 -13.99 6.83 -4.68
CA LEU A 108 -13.11 7.97 -4.46
C LEU A 108 -12.29 8.28 -5.71
N ALA A 109 -11.76 7.27 -6.39
CA ALA A 109 -10.98 7.41 -7.62
C ALA A 109 -11.76 8.14 -8.74
N ARG A 110 -13.06 7.87 -8.87
CA ARG A 110 -13.91 8.54 -9.88
C ARG A 110 -14.03 10.06 -9.67
N ARG A 111 -13.81 10.53 -8.45
CA ARG A 111 -13.95 11.94 -8.05
C ARG A 111 -12.60 12.62 -7.80
N SER A 112 -11.54 11.83 -7.61
CA SER A 112 -10.20 12.32 -7.36
C SER A 112 -9.49 12.66 -8.67
N GLY A 113 -8.71 13.73 -8.68
CA GLY A 113 -7.74 14.00 -9.74
C GLY A 113 -6.43 13.22 -9.60
N LYS A 114 -6.35 12.29 -8.61
CA LYS A 114 -5.16 11.51 -8.29
C LYS A 114 -5.38 10.03 -8.51
N LEU A 115 -4.30 9.29 -8.64
CA LEU A 115 -4.34 7.83 -8.68
C LEU A 115 -4.74 7.29 -7.30
N MET A 116 -5.77 6.45 -7.27
CA MET A 116 -6.23 5.71 -6.09
C MET A 116 -6.15 4.22 -6.44
N ALA A 117 -5.10 3.54 -5.97
CA ALA A 117 -4.79 2.17 -6.34
C ALA A 117 -4.81 1.24 -5.11
N PRO A 118 -5.94 0.59 -4.81
CA PRO A 118 -5.96 -0.49 -3.84
C PRO A 118 -5.31 -1.76 -4.41
N GLN A 119 -5.13 -2.77 -3.57
CA GLN A 119 -4.69 -4.11 -3.99
C GLN A 119 -3.26 -4.15 -4.58
N CYS A 120 -2.37 -3.31 -4.08
CA CYS A 120 -0.96 -3.29 -4.47
C CYS A 120 -0.09 -4.27 -3.65
N GLY A 121 -0.66 -5.37 -3.16
CA GLY A 121 0.03 -6.39 -2.39
C GLY A 121 0.72 -7.46 -3.23
N LEU A 122 0.86 -8.67 -2.66
CA LEU A 122 1.43 -9.82 -3.35
C LEU A 122 0.43 -10.41 -4.35
N ALA A 123 -0.79 -10.71 -3.91
CA ALA A 123 -1.91 -11.19 -4.70
C ALA A 123 -3.23 -10.85 -4.00
N PRO A 124 -3.96 -9.89 -4.49
CA PRO A 124 -3.76 -9.16 -5.76
C PRO A 124 -2.59 -8.17 -5.72
N GLY A 125 -1.98 -7.93 -6.89
CA GLY A 125 -0.88 -6.96 -7.10
C GLY A 125 0.30 -7.58 -7.85
N PHE A 126 1.41 -7.83 -7.18
CA PHE A 126 2.69 -8.24 -7.76
C PHE A 126 2.57 -9.44 -8.71
N VAL A 127 1.85 -10.50 -8.31
CA VAL A 127 1.74 -11.73 -9.11
C VAL A 127 1.06 -11.47 -10.45
N GLY A 128 0.03 -10.62 -10.46
CA GLY A 128 -0.67 -10.23 -11.68
C GLY A 128 0.21 -9.40 -12.62
N ILE A 129 0.92 -8.41 -12.07
CA ILE A 129 1.80 -7.51 -12.82
C ILE A 129 2.95 -8.30 -13.47
N VAL A 130 3.63 -9.15 -12.68
CA VAL A 130 4.73 -9.99 -13.18
C VAL A 130 4.23 -11.02 -14.17
N GLY A 131 3.05 -11.63 -13.89
CA GLY A 131 2.42 -12.59 -14.80
C GLY A 131 2.09 -11.97 -16.16
N ALA A 132 1.54 -10.76 -16.19
CA ALA A 132 1.28 -10.02 -17.42
C ALA A 132 2.58 -9.70 -18.18
N HIS A 133 3.57 -9.16 -17.49
CA HIS A 133 4.87 -8.83 -18.09
C HIS A 133 5.57 -10.06 -18.71
N LEU A 134 5.53 -11.20 -18.02
CA LEU A 134 6.08 -12.43 -18.56
C LEU A 134 5.27 -12.95 -19.77
N ALA A 135 3.94 -12.79 -19.73
CA ALA A 135 3.07 -13.20 -20.82
C ALA A 135 3.35 -12.44 -22.14
N GLU A 136 3.70 -11.15 -22.04
CA GLU A 136 4.05 -10.31 -23.20
C GLU A 136 5.25 -10.84 -24.00
N GLN A 137 6.09 -11.69 -23.40
CA GLN A 137 7.26 -12.28 -24.07
C GLN A 137 6.92 -13.45 -25.00
N PHE A 138 5.66 -13.89 -25.04
CA PHE A 138 5.21 -15.04 -25.83
C PHE A 138 4.22 -14.60 -26.92
N SER A 139 4.44 -15.08 -28.15
CA SER A 139 3.51 -14.84 -29.28
C SER A 139 2.20 -15.61 -29.14
N THR A 140 2.19 -16.72 -28.42
CA THR A 140 1.01 -17.56 -28.20
C THR A 140 1.03 -18.12 -26.80
N ILE A 141 -0.08 -17.94 -26.07
CA ILE A 141 -0.21 -18.38 -24.67
C ILE A 141 -1.32 -19.43 -24.62
N ARG A 142 -1.01 -20.63 -24.12
CA ARG A 142 -2.00 -21.69 -23.88
C ARG A 142 -2.64 -21.55 -22.48
N SER A 143 -1.86 -21.20 -21.48
CA SER A 143 -2.36 -21.01 -20.12
C SER A 143 -1.39 -20.14 -19.31
N ILE A 144 -1.92 -19.38 -18.35
CA ILE A 144 -1.16 -18.67 -17.32
C ILE A 144 -1.55 -19.29 -15.99
N LYS A 145 -0.55 -19.71 -15.21
CA LYS A 145 -0.77 -20.30 -13.88
C LYS A 145 -0.03 -19.48 -12.84
N LEU A 146 -0.77 -18.67 -12.10
CA LEU A 146 -0.25 -17.89 -10.97
C LEU A 146 -0.46 -18.69 -9.68
N ARG A 147 0.56 -18.74 -8.84
CA ARG A 147 0.51 -19.44 -7.55
C ARG A 147 1.05 -18.54 -6.47
N VAL A 148 0.32 -18.46 -5.36
CA VAL A 148 0.71 -17.75 -4.14
C VAL A 148 0.63 -18.75 -3.00
N GLY A 149 1.67 -18.79 -2.18
CA GLY A 149 1.69 -19.58 -0.95
C GLY A 149 1.66 -18.66 0.26
N ALA A 150 0.66 -18.84 1.10
CA ALA A 150 0.55 -18.20 2.41
C ALA A 150 0.11 -19.27 3.42
N LEU A 151 0.91 -20.35 3.49
CA LEU A 151 0.62 -21.46 4.38
C LEU A 151 1.26 -21.23 5.75
N PRO A 152 0.55 -21.49 6.84
CA PRO A 152 1.15 -21.45 8.18
C PRO A 152 2.24 -22.52 8.30
N GLN A 153 3.33 -22.20 8.97
CA GLN A 153 4.43 -23.14 9.20
C GLN A 153 3.98 -24.35 10.03
N HIS A 154 3.02 -24.14 10.92
CA HIS A 154 2.39 -25.18 11.74
C HIS A 154 0.87 -25.11 11.56
N PRO A 155 0.33 -25.74 10.50
CA PRO A 155 -1.08 -25.68 10.21
C PRO A 155 -1.88 -26.41 11.30
N THR A 156 -2.89 -25.74 11.83
CA THR A 156 -3.85 -26.31 12.81
C THR A 156 -5.26 -26.26 12.26
N GLY A 157 -6.09 -27.22 12.67
CA GLY A 157 -7.48 -27.31 12.21
C GLY A 157 -7.70 -28.19 10.98
N LEU A 158 -8.96 -28.43 10.67
CA LEU A 158 -9.38 -29.36 9.59
C LEU A 158 -8.90 -28.97 8.21
N LEU A 159 -8.77 -27.68 7.92
CA LEU A 159 -8.37 -27.19 6.61
C LEU A 159 -6.86 -27.00 6.48
N ALA A 160 -6.09 -27.18 7.56
CA ALA A 160 -4.65 -26.90 7.61
C ALA A 160 -4.27 -25.52 7.02
N TYR A 161 -5.19 -24.55 7.12
CA TYR A 161 -5.08 -23.21 6.61
C TYR A 161 -5.73 -22.23 7.57
N SER A 162 -5.10 -21.08 7.82
CA SER A 162 -5.70 -19.98 8.59
C SER A 162 -5.88 -18.78 7.68
N PHE A 163 -7.10 -18.23 7.66
CA PHE A 163 -7.35 -16.92 7.07
C PHE A 163 -6.90 -15.85 8.08
N ASN A 164 -6.08 -14.92 7.66
CA ASN A 164 -5.76 -13.71 8.42
C ASN A 164 -6.71 -12.60 8.03
#